data_7400c88d2581c3e9c9a9e84874c72ce2
#
_entry.id   7400c88d2581c3e9c9a9e84874c72ce2
#
_cell.length_a   1.000
_cell.length_b   1.000
_cell.length_c   1.000
_cell.angle_alpha   90.00
_cell.angle_beta   90.00
_cell.angle_gamma   90.00
#
_symmetry.space_group_name_H-M   'P 1'
#
loop_
_entity.id
_entity.type
_entity.pdbx_description
1 polymer ?
#
loop_
_entity_poly.entity_id
_entity_poly.type
_entity_poly.pdbx_seq_one_letter_code
_entity_poly.pdbx_strand_id
1 'polypeptide(L)'
;LKQRGGESEQLLADIVVDAGGRNSKQRDRLRDTGATIESEVDDAEIIYYTRHYKLLPGVEEPERDPAEPSTGDLGFIKFGVFPGDGGHFAVIVCIHREETELLEAIRDSETYDRICRSIPGLNRWVAEDKAEATTGSFGFSDIHAAWHHYVTDKKPVALNYFAVGDAAVRTNPLYGRGCSTGIIHAHVLAKVLDEISSPHDRAIVFDQRTEEELRPIFKASLADDKKAIKRARAMMVDETNPPTPKGARNRLQTLFGNAMREATRKDIHVLRGAMRTVNLMEKPGEFMKDWRVIARTLRFIGRGDGGSRVLGPSRGEIL
;
A
#
# COMPACT_ATOMS: atom_id res chain seq x y z
N LEU A 1 -17.85 -16.71 -22.16
CA LEU A 1 -17.10 -17.40 -21.09
C LEU A 1 -16.40 -18.62 -21.67
N LYS A 2 -15.20 -18.93 -21.21
CA LYS A 2 -14.48 -20.14 -21.58
C LYS A 2 -14.18 -20.92 -20.30
N GLN A 3 -14.73 -22.08 -20.13
CA GLN A 3 -14.36 -23.00 -19.07
C GLN A 3 -12.95 -23.55 -19.33
N ARG A 4 -12.22 -23.88 -18.27
CA ARG A 4 -10.86 -24.43 -18.37
C ARG A 4 -10.93 -25.78 -19.09
N GLY A 5 -10.42 -25.85 -20.34
CA GLY A 5 -10.49 -27.04 -21.21
C GLY A 5 -11.83 -27.28 -21.93
N GLY A 6 -12.79 -26.35 -21.84
CA GLY A 6 -14.09 -26.42 -22.45
C GLY A 6 -14.29 -25.50 -23.67
N GLU A 7 -15.44 -25.60 -24.28
CA GLU A 7 -15.89 -24.73 -25.37
C GLU A 7 -16.21 -23.31 -24.84
N SER A 8 -16.19 -22.34 -25.75
CA SER A 8 -16.58 -20.96 -25.43
C SER A 8 -18.11 -20.84 -25.44
N GLU A 9 -18.66 -20.29 -24.36
CA GLU A 9 -20.08 -20.00 -24.21
C GLU A 9 -20.33 -18.51 -24.27
N GLN A 10 -21.39 -18.10 -24.95
CA GLN A 10 -21.82 -16.70 -24.98
C GLN A 10 -22.94 -16.48 -23.96
N LEU A 11 -22.72 -15.58 -23.01
CA LEU A 11 -23.76 -15.16 -22.09
C LEU A 11 -24.21 -13.74 -22.45
N LEU A 12 -25.54 -13.54 -22.47
CA LEU A 12 -26.13 -12.21 -22.55
C LEU A 12 -26.37 -11.68 -21.13
N ALA A 13 -26.05 -10.43 -20.90
CA ALA A 13 -26.26 -9.75 -19.63
C ALA A 13 -26.64 -8.29 -19.87
N ASP A 14 -27.54 -7.75 -19.05
CA ASP A 14 -27.94 -6.35 -19.11
C ASP A 14 -26.83 -5.44 -18.55
N ILE A 15 -26.05 -5.93 -17.58
CA ILE A 15 -24.96 -5.21 -16.92
C ILE A 15 -23.76 -6.15 -16.80
N VAL A 16 -22.58 -5.63 -17.08
CA VAL A 16 -21.29 -6.30 -16.88
C VAL A 16 -20.47 -5.57 -15.84
N VAL A 17 -20.09 -6.27 -14.78
CA VAL A 17 -19.18 -5.73 -13.74
C VAL A 17 -17.84 -6.46 -13.82
N ASP A 18 -16.79 -5.71 -14.12
CA ASP A 18 -15.42 -6.21 -14.12
C ASP A 18 -14.80 -6.01 -12.75
N ALA A 19 -14.78 -7.06 -11.95
CA ALA A 19 -14.06 -7.16 -10.68
C ALA A 19 -12.83 -8.08 -10.80
N GLY A 20 -12.29 -8.25 -12.01
CA GLY A 20 -11.17 -9.16 -12.31
C GLY A 20 -9.81 -8.69 -11.80
N GLY A 21 -9.76 -7.55 -11.11
CA GLY A 21 -8.55 -7.02 -10.50
C GLY A 21 -7.51 -6.55 -11.51
N ARG A 22 -6.26 -6.43 -11.06
CA ARG A 22 -5.16 -5.89 -11.87
C ARG A 22 -4.89 -6.67 -13.17
N ASN A 23 -5.22 -7.94 -13.19
CA ASN A 23 -4.99 -8.84 -14.30
C ASN A 23 -6.22 -9.01 -15.23
N SER A 24 -7.27 -8.19 -15.02
CA SER A 24 -8.45 -8.23 -15.89
C SER A 24 -8.08 -8.01 -17.35
N LYS A 25 -8.63 -8.86 -18.21
CA LYS A 25 -8.47 -8.77 -19.67
C LYS A 25 -9.61 -7.98 -20.35
N GLN A 26 -10.56 -7.48 -19.56
CA GLN A 26 -11.73 -6.79 -20.16
C GLN A 26 -11.33 -5.46 -20.77
N ARG A 27 -10.38 -4.73 -20.15
CA ARG A 27 -9.82 -3.50 -20.70
C ARG A 27 -9.20 -3.72 -22.09
N ASP A 28 -8.41 -4.78 -22.25
CA ASP A 28 -7.77 -5.09 -23.52
C ASP A 28 -8.85 -5.48 -24.56
N ARG A 29 -9.84 -6.29 -24.17
CA ARG A 29 -10.97 -6.64 -25.03
C ARG A 29 -11.78 -5.43 -25.50
N LEU A 30 -12.02 -4.44 -24.63
CA LEU A 30 -12.67 -3.20 -25.02
C LEU A 30 -11.82 -2.42 -26.04
N ARG A 31 -10.50 -2.37 -25.84
CA ARG A 31 -9.57 -1.76 -26.79
C ARG A 31 -9.59 -2.46 -28.16
N ASP A 32 -9.69 -3.79 -28.18
CA ASP A 32 -9.81 -4.57 -29.41
C ASP A 32 -11.08 -4.24 -30.20
N THR A 33 -12.13 -3.72 -29.54
CA THR A 33 -13.34 -3.21 -30.22
C THR A 33 -13.22 -1.77 -30.70
N GLY A 34 -12.03 -1.14 -30.58
CA GLY A 34 -11.77 0.24 -30.98
C GLY A 34 -11.97 1.28 -29.87
N ALA A 35 -12.23 0.86 -28.62
CA ALA A 35 -12.40 1.77 -27.52
C ALA A 35 -11.06 2.37 -27.07
N THR A 36 -11.05 3.67 -26.78
CA THR A 36 -9.89 4.34 -26.17
C THR A 36 -10.11 4.43 -24.65
N ILE A 37 -9.20 3.84 -23.87
CA ILE A 37 -9.23 3.90 -22.41
C ILE A 37 -7.94 4.57 -21.96
N GLU A 38 -8.07 5.82 -21.51
CA GLU A 38 -6.98 6.57 -20.92
C GLU A 38 -6.60 5.98 -19.55
N SER A 39 -5.34 6.10 -19.18
CA SER A 39 -4.85 5.54 -17.92
C SER A 39 -3.77 6.42 -17.33
N GLU A 40 -3.93 6.77 -16.07
CA GLU A 40 -2.86 7.30 -15.23
C GLU A 40 -2.10 6.10 -14.64
N VAL A 41 -0.79 6.03 -14.82
CA VAL A 41 0.05 4.95 -14.27
C VAL A 41 1.27 5.57 -13.62
N ASP A 42 1.56 5.16 -12.38
CA ASP A 42 2.73 5.61 -11.63
C ASP A 42 3.42 4.39 -11.01
N ASP A 43 4.73 4.28 -11.19
CA ASP A 43 5.52 3.15 -10.71
C ASP A 43 5.97 3.43 -9.28
N ALA A 44 5.74 2.49 -8.38
CA ALA A 44 6.16 2.58 -6.99
C ALA A 44 7.68 2.34 -6.80
N GLU A 45 8.38 1.88 -7.83
CA GLU A 45 9.82 1.60 -7.84
C GLU A 45 10.29 0.69 -6.69
N ILE A 46 9.44 -0.26 -6.31
CA ILE A 46 9.66 -1.15 -5.17
C ILE A 46 9.49 -2.61 -5.59
N ILE A 47 10.29 -3.48 -5.01
CA ILE A 47 10.17 -4.92 -5.17
C ILE A 47 9.90 -5.53 -3.81
N TYR A 48 8.93 -6.42 -3.75
CA TYR A 48 8.58 -7.18 -2.57
C TYR A 48 9.23 -8.54 -2.63
N TYR A 49 9.82 -8.95 -1.52
CA TYR A 49 10.22 -10.34 -1.28
C TYR A 49 9.41 -10.88 -0.12
N THR A 50 8.87 -12.06 -0.31
CA THR A 50 8.02 -12.74 0.67
C THR A 50 8.54 -14.12 0.93
N ARG A 51 8.51 -14.54 2.20
CA ARG A 51 8.74 -15.92 2.61
C ARG A 51 7.69 -16.29 3.66
N HIS A 52 7.19 -17.52 3.57
CA HIS A 52 6.21 -18.04 4.54
C HIS A 52 6.91 -18.93 5.55
N TYR A 53 6.38 -18.87 6.76
CA TYR A 53 6.89 -19.61 7.92
C TYR A 53 5.73 -20.24 8.68
N LYS A 54 6.08 -21.16 9.57
CA LYS A 54 5.19 -21.77 10.55
C LYS A 54 5.88 -21.76 11.91
N LEU A 55 5.15 -21.36 12.95
CA LEU A 55 5.65 -21.46 14.32
C LEU A 55 5.88 -22.93 14.68
N LEU A 56 6.94 -23.19 15.42
CA LEU A 56 7.26 -24.53 15.93
C LEU A 56 6.18 -24.99 16.93
N PRO A 57 5.98 -26.31 17.11
CA PRO A 57 5.03 -26.83 18.07
C PRO A 57 5.25 -26.27 19.48
N GLY A 58 4.18 -25.72 20.08
CA GLY A 58 4.23 -25.12 21.41
C GLY A 58 4.79 -23.70 21.47
N VAL A 59 5.19 -23.11 20.34
CA VAL A 59 5.58 -21.70 20.27
C VAL A 59 4.35 -20.84 19.97
N GLU A 60 4.15 -19.81 20.76
CA GLU A 60 3.09 -18.81 20.57
C GLU A 60 3.60 -17.59 19.78
N GLU A 61 2.66 -16.85 19.18
CA GLU A 61 3.00 -15.58 18.53
C GLU A 61 3.64 -14.61 19.53
N PRO A 62 4.71 -13.90 19.12
CA PRO A 62 5.36 -12.93 20.01
C PRO A 62 4.38 -11.82 20.44
N GLU A 63 4.42 -11.45 21.70
CA GLU A 63 3.69 -10.28 22.19
C GLU A 63 4.11 -9.02 21.45
N ARG A 64 3.17 -8.09 21.26
CA ARG A 64 3.46 -6.80 20.62
C ARG A 64 4.39 -5.97 21.48
N ASP A 65 5.54 -5.63 20.93
CA ASP A 65 6.50 -4.76 21.57
C ASP A 65 6.66 -3.45 20.77
N PRO A 66 6.30 -2.29 21.35
CA PRO A 66 6.50 -1.02 20.68
C PRO A 66 7.98 -0.66 20.48
N ALA A 67 8.92 -1.29 21.20
CA ALA A 67 10.34 -1.08 21.02
C ALA A 67 10.90 -1.87 19.83
N GLU A 68 10.34 -3.07 19.58
CA GLU A 68 10.71 -3.98 18.50
C GLU A 68 9.49 -4.34 17.65
N PRO A 69 8.94 -3.39 16.90
CA PRO A 69 7.72 -3.63 16.13
C PRO A 69 7.98 -4.62 15.01
N SER A 70 7.00 -5.49 14.75
CA SER A 70 7.04 -6.47 13.64
C SER A 70 6.81 -5.84 12.26
N THR A 71 6.65 -4.52 12.19
CA THR A 71 6.57 -3.75 10.95
C THR A 71 7.41 -2.50 11.06
N GLY A 72 8.14 -2.15 10.01
CA GLY A 72 9.02 -0.98 10.08
C GLY A 72 9.56 -0.52 8.72
N ASP A 73 10.25 0.60 8.77
CA ASP A 73 10.90 1.24 7.63
C ASP A 73 12.28 1.74 8.07
N LEU A 74 13.33 1.04 7.63
CA LEU A 74 14.74 1.40 7.84
C LEU A 74 15.23 2.45 6.82
N GLY A 75 14.38 2.79 5.84
CA GLY A 75 14.70 3.72 4.76
C GLY A 75 15.13 3.00 3.48
N PHE A 76 16.02 2.05 3.55
CA PHE A 76 16.46 1.19 2.46
C PHE A 76 15.69 -0.14 2.40
N ILE A 77 15.18 -0.62 3.53
CA ILE A 77 14.28 -1.77 3.67
C ILE A 77 13.02 -1.35 4.42
N LYS A 78 11.86 -1.77 3.91
CA LYS A 78 10.61 -1.82 4.69
C LYS A 78 10.27 -3.28 4.96
N PHE A 79 9.74 -3.58 6.12
CA PHE A 79 9.43 -4.94 6.50
C PHE A 79 8.10 -5.05 7.24
N GLY A 80 7.53 -6.25 7.22
CA GLY A 80 6.32 -6.55 7.97
C GLY A 80 6.08 -8.03 8.14
N VAL A 81 5.51 -8.40 9.29
CA VAL A 81 5.01 -9.75 9.57
C VAL A 81 3.49 -9.74 9.42
N PHE A 82 2.98 -10.74 8.74
CA PHE A 82 1.55 -10.94 8.48
C PHE A 82 1.13 -12.30 9.02
N PRO A 83 0.62 -12.35 10.26
CA PRO A 83 0.10 -13.59 10.84
C PRO A 83 -1.10 -14.13 10.07
N GLY A 84 -1.17 -15.44 9.94
CA GLY A 84 -2.26 -16.20 9.35
C GLY A 84 -2.78 -17.26 10.33
N ASP A 85 -3.53 -18.21 9.81
CA ASP A 85 -4.14 -19.26 10.64
C ASP A 85 -3.14 -20.39 10.97
N GLY A 86 -3.37 -21.06 12.11
CA GLY A 86 -2.66 -22.28 12.48
C GLY A 86 -1.16 -22.12 12.70
N GLY A 87 -0.73 -20.95 13.16
CA GLY A 87 0.68 -20.62 13.39
C GLY A 87 1.46 -20.30 12.11
N HIS A 88 0.80 -20.23 10.94
CA HIS A 88 1.43 -19.77 9.71
C HIS A 88 1.51 -18.25 9.67
N PHE A 89 2.59 -17.71 9.11
CA PHE A 89 2.74 -16.29 8.88
C PHE A 89 3.64 -16.02 7.67
N ALA A 90 3.52 -14.81 7.11
CA ALA A 90 4.42 -14.33 6.07
C ALA A 90 5.28 -13.20 6.61
N VAL A 91 6.56 -13.19 6.20
CA VAL A 91 7.42 -12.02 6.32
C VAL A 91 7.57 -11.41 4.94
N ILE A 92 7.33 -10.10 4.86
CA ILE A 92 7.48 -9.33 3.64
C ILE A 92 8.58 -8.29 3.86
N VAL A 93 9.50 -8.24 2.92
CA VAL A 93 10.56 -7.24 2.84
C VAL A 93 10.40 -6.48 1.53
N CYS A 94 10.40 -5.16 1.60
CA CYS A 94 10.24 -4.29 0.45
C CYS A 94 11.50 -3.45 0.25
N ILE A 95 12.06 -3.49 -0.96
CA ILE A 95 13.32 -2.85 -1.31
C ILE A 95 13.13 -1.99 -2.56
N HIS A 96 13.75 -0.82 -2.61
CA HIS A 96 13.74 0.02 -3.79
C HIS A 96 14.48 -0.68 -4.94
N ARG A 97 13.96 -0.59 -6.17
CA ARG A 97 14.51 -1.36 -7.30
C ARG A 97 15.94 -0.98 -7.71
N GLU A 98 16.43 0.20 -7.31
CA GLU A 98 17.80 0.63 -7.55
C GLU A 98 18.80 0.06 -6.52
N GLU A 99 18.32 -0.55 -5.45
CA GLU A 99 19.15 -1.27 -4.46
C GLU A 99 19.58 -2.65 -4.99
N THR A 100 20.37 -2.66 -6.05
CA THR A 100 20.72 -3.87 -6.80
C THR A 100 21.44 -4.90 -5.96
N GLU A 101 22.37 -4.48 -5.11
CA GLU A 101 23.18 -5.35 -4.27
C GLU A 101 22.33 -6.11 -3.24
N LEU A 102 21.46 -5.40 -2.55
CA LEU A 102 20.55 -5.99 -1.59
C LEU A 102 19.48 -6.86 -2.26
N LEU A 103 18.99 -6.44 -3.43
CA LEU A 103 18.03 -7.22 -4.23
C LEU A 103 18.64 -8.54 -4.73
N GLU A 104 19.93 -8.55 -5.07
CA GLU A 104 20.62 -9.76 -5.47
C GLU A 104 20.81 -10.70 -4.26
N ALA A 105 21.24 -10.15 -3.14
CA ALA A 105 21.47 -10.92 -1.91
C ALA A 105 20.18 -11.58 -1.38
N ILE A 106 19.05 -10.87 -1.37
CA ILE A 106 17.79 -11.34 -0.76
C ILE A 106 17.07 -12.42 -1.58
N ARG A 107 17.49 -12.67 -2.81
CA ARG A 107 16.96 -13.77 -3.64
C ARG A 107 17.30 -15.13 -3.06
N ASP A 108 18.48 -15.22 -2.42
CA ASP A 108 18.87 -16.42 -1.69
C ASP A 108 18.08 -16.54 -0.38
N SER A 109 17.46 -17.69 -0.15
CA SER A 109 16.56 -17.90 0.98
C SER A 109 17.29 -17.89 2.33
N GLU A 110 18.54 -18.34 2.39
CA GLU A 110 19.34 -18.32 3.63
C GLU A 110 19.76 -16.88 3.97
N THR A 111 20.13 -16.12 2.95
CA THR A 111 20.44 -14.70 3.09
C THR A 111 19.20 -13.89 3.48
N TYR A 112 18.02 -14.23 2.92
CA TYR A 112 16.75 -13.66 3.35
C TYR A 112 16.52 -13.85 4.85
N ASP A 113 16.68 -15.07 5.34
CA ASP A 113 16.52 -15.39 6.77
C ASP A 113 17.53 -14.65 7.64
N ARG A 114 18.80 -14.60 7.22
CA ARG A 114 19.85 -13.86 7.94
C ARG A 114 19.50 -12.38 8.07
N ILE A 115 19.03 -11.75 6.99
CA ILE A 115 18.58 -10.36 7.00
C ILE A 115 17.39 -10.19 7.96
N CYS A 116 16.38 -11.05 7.87
CA CYS A 116 15.24 -10.98 8.77
C CYS A 116 15.63 -11.15 10.24
N ARG A 117 16.55 -12.08 10.56
CA ARG A 117 17.04 -12.28 11.93
C ARG A 117 17.87 -11.12 12.45
N SER A 118 18.51 -10.34 11.59
CA SER A 118 19.25 -9.13 12.01
C SER A 118 18.35 -7.98 12.44
N ILE A 119 17.07 -8.02 12.07
CA ILE A 119 16.08 -7.00 12.44
C ILE A 119 15.33 -7.46 13.69
N PRO A 120 15.49 -6.78 14.86
CA PRO A 120 14.96 -7.26 16.14
C PRO A 120 13.48 -7.63 16.12
N GLY A 121 12.62 -6.78 15.52
CA GLY A 121 11.18 -7.03 15.42
C GLY A 121 10.83 -8.24 14.55
N LEU A 122 11.65 -8.60 13.56
CA LEU A 122 11.48 -9.80 12.75
C LEU A 122 12.10 -11.03 13.43
N ASN A 123 13.24 -10.87 14.09
CA ASN A 123 13.92 -11.98 14.77
C ASN A 123 13.03 -12.68 15.80
N ARG A 124 12.18 -11.95 16.48
CA ARG A 124 11.19 -12.49 17.43
C ARG A 124 10.24 -13.52 16.79
N TRP A 125 10.06 -13.44 15.47
CA TRP A 125 9.20 -14.35 14.69
C TRP A 125 9.98 -15.46 13.99
N VAL A 126 11.15 -15.14 13.42
CA VAL A 126 11.88 -16.03 12.49
C VAL A 126 13.16 -16.64 13.07
N ALA A 127 13.42 -16.46 14.37
CA ALA A 127 14.53 -17.15 15.03
C ALA A 127 14.37 -18.68 14.91
N GLU A 128 15.48 -19.41 14.83
CA GLU A 128 15.49 -20.86 14.58
C GLU A 128 14.75 -21.68 15.63
N ASP A 129 14.70 -21.17 16.85
CA ASP A 129 13.94 -21.76 17.97
C ASP A 129 12.45 -21.34 17.98
N LYS A 130 11.98 -20.54 17.04
CA LYS A 130 10.62 -20.01 16.97
C LYS A 130 9.83 -20.54 15.80
N ALA A 131 10.42 -20.59 14.62
CA ALA A 131 9.69 -20.93 13.39
C ALA A 131 10.58 -21.64 12.37
N GLU A 132 9.95 -22.39 11.50
CA GLU A 132 10.53 -22.99 10.31
C GLU A 132 9.97 -22.35 9.04
N ALA A 133 10.81 -22.17 8.03
CA ALA A 133 10.38 -21.69 6.73
C ALA A 133 9.62 -22.78 5.97
N THR A 134 8.44 -22.43 5.43
CA THR A 134 7.60 -23.35 4.65
C THR A 134 7.75 -23.15 3.14
N THR A 135 8.36 -22.04 2.71
CA THR A 135 8.64 -21.74 1.30
C THR A 135 10.05 -21.19 1.12
N GLY A 136 10.54 -21.16 -0.12
CA GLY A 136 11.64 -20.28 -0.50
C GLY A 136 11.23 -18.80 -0.46
N SER A 137 12.21 -17.90 -0.58
CA SER A 137 11.94 -16.49 -0.82
C SER A 137 11.49 -16.29 -2.27
N PHE A 138 10.46 -15.49 -2.51
CA PHE A 138 10.00 -15.16 -3.86
C PHE A 138 9.73 -13.67 -4.00
N GLY A 139 10.15 -13.13 -5.14
CA GLY A 139 10.02 -11.72 -5.47
C GLY A 139 8.71 -11.41 -6.19
N PHE A 140 8.16 -10.24 -5.92
CA PHE A 140 7.03 -9.67 -6.62
C PHE A 140 7.37 -8.23 -7.01
N SER A 141 7.40 -7.97 -8.30
CA SER A 141 7.72 -6.70 -8.91
C SER A 141 6.54 -6.16 -9.73
N ASP A 142 6.77 -5.13 -10.51
CA ASP A 142 5.76 -4.51 -11.37
C ASP A 142 4.62 -3.89 -10.57
N ILE A 143 4.99 -3.11 -9.55
CA ILE A 143 4.05 -2.46 -8.65
C ILE A 143 3.71 -1.08 -9.19
N HIS A 144 2.59 -1.00 -9.90
CA HIS A 144 2.08 0.26 -10.44
C HIS A 144 0.77 0.65 -9.76
N ALA A 145 0.68 1.89 -9.31
CA ALA A 145 -0.60 2.53 -9.11
C ALA A 145 -1.21 2.84 -10.48
N ALA A 146 -2.49 2.62 -10.65
CA ALA A 146 -3.17 2.87 -11.92
C ALA A 146 -4.59 3.36 -11.71
N TRP A 147 -5.01 4.29 -12.57
CA TRP A 147 -6.39 4.73 -12.70
C TRP A 147 -6.78 4.65 -14.17
N HIS A 148 -7.78 3.85 -14.48
CA HIS A 148 -8.28 3.65 -15.84
C HIS A 148 -9.59 4.40 -16.00
N HIS A 149 -9.66 5.30 -17.00
CA HIS A 149 -10.82 6.15 -17.26
C HIS A 149 -11.75 5.47 -18.28
N TYR A 150 -12.93 5.04 -17.81
CA TYR A 150 -13.97 4.47 -18.66
C TYR A 150 -15.00 5.50 -19.13
N VAL A 151 -14.82 6.76 -18.72
CA VAL A 151 -15.55 7.92 -19.19
C VAL A 151 -14.56 9.02 -19.51
N THR A 152 -14.59 9.57 -20.74
CA THR A 152 -13.78 10.72 -21.16
C THR A 152 -14.70 11.73 -21.83
N ASP A 153 -14.61 13.01 -21.44
CA ASP A 153 -15.45 14.08 -21.94
C ASP A 153 -16.96 13.76 -21.89
N LYS A 154 -17.42 13.17 -20.80
CA LYS A 154 -18.79 12.69 -20.60
C LYS A 154 -19.25 11.64 -21.62
N LYS A 155 -18.32 10.94 -22.25
CA LYS A 155 -18.59 9.84 -23.18
C LYS A 155 -18.13 8.53 -22.54
N PRO A 156 -19.05 7.62 -22.17
CA PRO A 156 -18.71 6.31 -21.69
C PRO A 156 -18.05 5.46 -22.80
N VAL A 157 -17.00 4.71 -22.43
CA VAL A 157 -16.36 3.76 -23.33
C VAL A 157 -17.31 2.65 -23.74
N ALA A 158 -18.13 2.16 -22.82
CA ALA A 158 -19.19 1.21 -23.06
C ALA A 158 -20.35 1.47 -22.09
N LEU A 159 -21.59 1.29 -22.55
CA LEU A 159 -22.76 1.37 -21.70
C LEU A 159 -22.95 0.07 -20.92
N ASN A 160 -23.46 0.17 -19.70
CA ASN A 160 -23.71 -0.97 -18.80
C ASN A 160 -22.46 -1.83 -18.49
N TYR A 161 -21.28 -1.29 -18.72
CA TYR A 161 -20.02 -1.89 -18.30
C TYR A 161 -19.40 -1.05 -17.16
N PHE A 162 -19.04 -1.70 -16.07
CA PHE A 162 -18.47 -1.06 -14.89
C PHE A 162 -17.25 -1.84 -14.40
N ALA A 163 -16.08 -1.20 -14.39
CA ALA A 163 -14.89 -1.75 -13.74
C ALA A 163 -14.83 -1.29 -12.28
N VAL A 164 -14.56 -2.21 -11.36
CA VAL A 164 -14.48 -1.93 -9.92
C VAL A 164 -13.19 -2.46 -9.31
N GLY A 165 -12.77 -1.86 -8.20
CA GLY A 165 -11.53 -2.23 -7.52
C GLY A 165 -10.31 -2.06 -8.43
N ASP A 166 -9.35 -2.99 -8.34
CA ASP A 166 -8.08 -2.92 -9.08
C ASP A 166 -8.22 -3.02 -10.60
N ALA A 167 -9.39 -3.39 -11.11
CA ALA A 167 -9.69 -3.34 -12.54
C ALA A 167 -9.85 -1.90 -13.05
N ALA A 168 -10.22 -0.97 -12.17
CA ALA A 168 -10.36 0.45 -12.48
C ALA A 168 -9.34 1.32 -11.76
N VAL A 169 -9.24 1.17 -10.42
CA VAL A 169 -8.39 2.01 -9.56
C VAL A 169 -7.55 1.13 -8.66
N ARG A 170 -6.25 1.20 -8.82
CA ARG A 170 -5.28 0.41 -8.09
C ARG A 170 -4.24 1.32 -7.43
N THR A 171 -3.93 1.07 -6.17
CA THR A 171 -2.85 1.73 -5.44
C THR A 171 -1.74 0.74 -5.07
N ASN A 172 -0.60 1.24 -4.58
CA ASN A 172 0.47 0.40 -4.06
C ASN A 172 -0.07 -0.50 -2.92
N PRO A 173 0.12 -1.82 -2.99
CA PRO A 173 -0.34 -2.77 -1.97
C PRO A 173 0.31 -2.55 -0.60
N LEU A 174 1.44 -1.84 -0.52
CA LEU A 174 2.14 -1.50 0.73
C LEU A 174 1.21 -0.90 1.80
N TYR A 175 0.19 -0.18 1.37
CA TYR A 175 -0.74 0.49 2.30
C TYR A 175 -1.90 -0.40 2.77
N GLY A 176 -2.02 -1.63 2.25
CA GLY A 176 -3.04 -2.60 2.66
C GLY A 176 -4.49 -2.18 2.39
N ARG A 177 -4.74 -1.25 1.48
CA ARG A 177 -6.04 -0.61 1.28
C ARG A 177 -6.86 -1.18 0.13
N GLY A 178 -6.30 -2.05 -0.70
CA GLY A 178 -6.92 -2.52 -1.94
C GLY A 178 -8.32 -3.14 -1.73
N CYS A 179 -8.48 -4.02 -0.75
CA CYS A 179 -9.79 -4.61 -0.44
C CYS A 179 -10.81 -3.55 0.01
N SER A 180 -10.41 -2.64 0.89
CA SER A 180 -11.29 -1.58 1.40
C SER A 180 -11.71 -0.61 0.29
N THR A 181 -10.79 -0.19 -0.57
CA THR A 181 -11.11 0.66 -1.72
C THR A 181 -12.01 -0.06 -2.73
N GLY A 182 -11.79 -1.36 -2.95
CA GLY A 182 -12.65 -2.20 -3.79
C GLY A 182 -14.08 -2.30 -3.25
N ILE A 183 -14.25 -2.45 -1.93
CA ILE A 183 -15.58 -2.46 -1.28
C ILE A 183 -16.25 -1.10 -1.40
N ILE A 184 -15.54 0.00 -1.14
CA ILE A 184 -16.08 1.35 -1.33
C ILE A 184 -16.56 1.52 -2.78
N HIS A 185 -15.76 1.11 -3.75
CA HIS A 185 -16.08 1.21 -5.16
C HIS A 185 -17.33 0.39 -5.54
N ALA A 186 -17.45 -0.84 -5.00
CA ALA A 186 -18.65 -1.67 -5.19
C ALA A 186 -19.90 -1.03 -4.57
N HIS A 187 -19.80 -0.38 -3.40
CA HIS A 187 -20.92 0.38 -2.81
C HIS A 187 -21.30 1.59 -3.64
N VAL A 188 -20.34 2.30 -4.24
CA VAL A 188 -20.61 3.39 -5.18
C VAL A 188 -21.42 2.88 -6.36
N LEU A 189 -21.00 1.75 -6.95
CA LEU A 189 -21.73 1.14 -8.07
C LEU A 189 -23.14 0.72 -7.67
N ALA A 190 -23.31 0.03 -6.55
CA ALA A 190 -24.62 -0.44 -6.08
C ALA A 190 -25.61 0.73 -5.96
N LYS A 191 -25.20 1.83 -5.30
CA LYS A 191 -26.04 3.04 -5.18
C LYS A 191 -26.40 3.64 -6.54
N VAL A 192 -25.46 3.69 -7.48
CA VAL A 192 -25.73 4.21 -8.82
C VAL A 192 -26.74 3.35 -9.56
N LEU A 193 -26.64 2.02 -9.45
CA LEU A 193 -27.58 1.09 -10.09
C LEU A 193 -28.98 1.21 -9.49
N ASP A 194 -29.09 1.47 -8.18
CA ASP A 194 -30.37 1.67 -7.51
C ASP A 194 -31.04 3.00 -7.86
N GLU A 195 -30.24 4.07 -7.99
CA GLU A 195 -30.74 5.45 -8.13
C GLU A 195 -30.94 5.88 -9.59
N ILE A 196 -30.18 5.34 -10.53
CA ILE A 196 -30.12 5.81 -11.92
C ILE A 196 -30.57 4.70 -12.87
N SER A 197 -31.59 4.98 -13.70
CA SER A 197 -32.10 4.01 -14.66
C SER A 197 -31.47 4.12 -16.04
N SER A 198 -31.06 5.32 -16.48
CA SER A 198 -30.43 5.55 -17.79
C SER A 198 -29.02 4.95 -17.84
N PRO A 199 -28.70 4.06 -18.81
CA PRO A 199 -27.37 3.47 -18.94
C PRO A 199 -26.24 4.50 -19.11
N HIS A 200 -26.50 5.58 -19.86
CA HIS A 200 -25.53 6.66 -20.05
C HIS A 200 -25.29 7.42 -18.74
N ASP A 201 -26.36 7.81 -18.05
CA ASP A 201 -26.24 8.57 -16.81
C ASP A 201 -25.64 7.74 -15.69
N ARG A 202 -25.90 6.42 -15.63
CA ARG A 202 -25.21 5.49 -14.74
C ARG A 202 -23.69 5.55 -14.89
N ALA A 203 -23.19 5.51 -16.13
CA ALA A 203 -21.76 5.56 -16.37
C ALA A 203 -21.16 6.89 -15.93
N ILE A 204 -21.80 8.01 -16.23
CA ILE A 204 -21.33 9.34 -15.84
C ILE A 204 -21.35 9.52 -14.32
N VAL A 205 -22.46 9.17 -13.66
CA VAL A 205 -22.60 9.34 -12.20
C VAL A 205 -21.67 8.38 -11.45
N PHE A 206 -21.46 7.18 -11.96
CA PHE A 206 -20.49 6.22 -11.39
C PHE A 206 -19.07 6.78 -11.45
N ASP A 207 -18.66 7.31 -12.60
CA ASP A 207 -17.34 7.94 -12.77
C ASP A 207 -17.16 9.12 -11.81
N GLN A 208 -18.15 10.03 -11.75
CA GLN A 208 -18.11 11.18 -10.85
C GLN A 208 -17.99 10.78 -9.38
N ARG A 209 -18.80 9.84 -8.91
CA ARG A 209 -18.75 9.36 -7.52
C ARG A 209 -17.46 8.59 -7.23
N THR A 210 -16.92 7.86 -8.22
CA THR A 210 -15.62 7.21 -8.11
C THR A 210 -14.51 8.26 -7.91
N GLU A 211 -14.51 9.32 -8.70
CA GLU A 211 -13.59 10.45 -8.54
C GLU A 211 -13.71 11.09 -7.14
N GLU A 212 -14.94 11.34 -6.67
CA GLU A 212 -15.18 11.94 -5.36
C GLU A 212 -14.65 11.06 -4.20
N GLU A 213 -14.87 9.76 -4.26
CA GLU A 213 -14.54 8.84 -3.17
C GLU A 213 -13.10 8.32 -3.23
N LEU A 214 -12.61 7.92 -4.39
CA LEU A 214 -11.32 7.24 -4.51
C LEU A 214 -10.16 8.16 -4.90
N ARG A 215 -10.41 9.30 -5.58
CA ARG A 215 -9.33 10.20 -6.02
C ARG A 215 -8.49 10.75 -4.86
N PRO A 216 -9.05 11.15 -3.72
CA PRO A 216 -8.25 11.58 -2.57
C PRO A 216 -7.32 10.48 -2.05
N ILE A 217 -7.79 9.22 -2.03
CA ILE A 217 -7.03 8.06 -1.57
C ILE A 217 -5.90 7.75 -2.56
N PHE A 218 -6.20 7.74 -3.87
CA PHE A 218 -5.23 7.52 -4.94
C PHE A 218 -4.11 8.57 -4.91
N LYS A 219 -4.45 9.86 -4.86
CA LYS A 219 -3.46 10.96 -4.78
C LYS A 219 -2.61 10.89 -3.52
N ALA A 220 -3.18 10.53 -2.38
CA ALA A 220 -2.42 10.35 -1.14
C ALA A 220 -1.42 9.20 -1.25
N SER A 221 -1.84 8.07 -1.85
CA SER A 221 -0.96 6.92 -2.12
C SER A 221 0.23 7.32 -3.00
N LEU A 222 -0.03 7.99 -4.13
CA LEU A 222 1.06 8.48 -5.01
C LEU A 222 2.01 9.44 -4.32
N ALA A 223 1.48 10.33 -3.47
CA ALA A 223 2.32 11.27 -2.73
C ALA A 223 3.22 10.55 -1.71
N ASP A 224 2.72 9.49 -1.08
CA ASP A 224 3.50 8.70 -0.12
C ASP A 224 4.54 7.82 -0.84
N ASP A 225 4.22 7.25 -2.00
CA ASP A 225 5.19 6.54 -2.86
C ASP A 225 6.35 7.46 -3.27
N LYS A 226 6.06 8.66 -3.77
CA LYS A 226 7.09 9.65 -4.15
C LYS A 226 7.99 10.06 -2.99
N LYS A 227 7.43 10.19 -1.77
CA LYS A 227 8.23 10.45 -0.57
C LYS A 227 9.13 9.26 -0.22
N ALA A 228 8.60 8.03 -0.32
CA ALA A 228 9.34 6.81 -0.04
C ALA A 228 10.50 6.61 -1.01
N ILE A 229 10.27 6.78 -2.32
CA ILE A 229 11.29 6.74 -3.36
C ILE A 229 12.41 7.75 -3.10
N LYS A 230 12.02 9.01 -2.84
CA LYS A 230 13.00 10.06 -2.53
C LYS A 230 13.84 9.74 -1.30
N ARG A 231 13.22 9.16 -0.27
CA ARG A 231 13.93 8.75 0.95
C ARG A 231 14.89 7.60 0.68
N ALA A 232 14.45 6.56 -0.03
CA ALA A 232 15.28 5.42 -0.36
C ALA A 232 16.51 5.85 -1.17
N ARG A 233 16.34 6.64 -2.22
CA ARG A 233 17.45 7.19 -3.01
C ARG A 233 18.42 8.03 -2.19
N ALA A 234 17.91 8.82 -1.25
CA ALA A 234 18.77 9.61 -0.36
C ALA A 234 19.65 8.73 0.54
N MET A 235 19.10 7.63 1.04
CA MET A 235 19.84 6.70 1.90
C MET A 235 20.88 5.86 1.13
N MET A 236 20.64 5.58 -0.15
CA MET A 236 21.65 4.94 -1.01
C MET A 236 22.89 5.82 -1.23
N VAL A 237 22.71 7.16 -1.21
CA VAL A 237 23.83 8.11 -1.38
C VAL A 237 24.59 8.34 -0.08
N ASP A 238 23.89 8.56 1.02
CA ASP A 238 24.47 8.77 2.35
C ASP A 238 23.50 8.31 3.43
N GLU A 239 23.78 7.14 3.98
CA GLU A 239 22.96 6.53 5.02
C GLU A 239 23.05 7.28 6.35
N THR A 240 24.21 7.86 6.66
CA THR A 240 24.51 8.50 7.94
C THR A 240 23.98 9.93 8.03
N ASN A 241 23.79 10.58 6.89
CA ASN A 241 23.43 12.00 6.83
C ASN A 241 22.34 12.24 5.76
N PRO A 242 21.11 11.80 5.99
CA PRO A 242 20.03 12.01 5.03
C PRO A 242 19.88 13.51 4.77
N PRO A 243 19.67 13.91 3.50
CA PRO A 243 19.70 15.32 3.09
C PRO A 243 18.70 16.15 3.88
N THR A 244 19.22 17.17 4.56
CA THR A 244 18.41 18.12 5.33
C THR A 244 17.48 18.89 4.39
N PRO A 245 16.19 19.05 4.73
CA PRO A 245 15.26 19.80 3.90
C PRO A 245 15.74 21.22 3.66
N LYS A 246 15.96 21.60 2.39
CA LYS A 246 16.35 22.96 2.04
C LYS A 246 15.12 23.87 2.03
N GLY A 247 15.26 25.07 2.60
CA GLY A 247 14.22 26.09 2.65
C GLY A 247 13.32 26.04 3.91
N ALA A 248 12.86 27.20 4.36
CA ALA A 248 12.07 27.36 5.58
C ALA A 248 10.75 26.55 5.57
N ARG A 249 10.05 26.53 4.44
CA ARG A 249 8.80 25.78 4.27
C ARG A 249 9.00 24.28 4.45
N ASN A 250 10.05 23.72 3.86
CA ASN A 250 10.33 22.28 3.96
C ASN A 250 10.76 21.89 5.38
N ARG A 251 11.53 22.76 6.05
CA ARG A 251 11.92 22.57 7.47
C ARG A 251 10.70 22.57 8.36
N LEU A 252 9.77 23.52 8.18
CA LEU A 252 8.53 23.59 8.95
C LEU A 252 7.64 22.34 8.71
N GLN A 253 7.52 21.89 7.47
CA GLN A 253 6.78 20.66 7.14
C GLN A 253 7.40 19.44 7.81
N THR A 254 8.73 19.35 7.83
CA THR A 254 9.45 18.25 8.49
C THR A 254 9.25 18.30 10.01
N LEU A 255 9.38 19.47 10.62
CA LEU A 255 9.15 19.67 12.06
C LEU A 255 7.71 19.27 12.45
N PHE A 256 6.73 19.72 11.67
CA PHE A 256 5.33 19.36 11.89
C PHE A 256 5.07 17.87 11.69
N GLY A 257 5.63 17.28 10.63
CA GLY A 257 5.53 15.84 10.36
C GLY A 257 6.13 14.98 11.48
N ASN A 258 7.28 15.39 12.04
CA ASN A 258 7.89 14.71 13.18
C ASN A 258 7.04 14.87 14.45
N ALA A 259 6.53 16.08 14.72
CA ALA A 259 5.61 16.33 15.83
C ALA A 259 4.32 15.50 15.70
N MET A 260 3.75 15.39 14.50
CA MET A 260 2.56 14.56 14.22
C MET A 260 2.83 13.09 14.50
N ARG A 261 3.98 12.56 14.06
CA ARG A 261 4.39 11.18 14.32
C ARG A 261 4.52 10.89 15.80
N GLU A 262 5.13 11.80 16.54
CA GLU A 262 5.28 11.68 17.98
C GLU A 262 3.93 11.82 18.72
N ALA A 263 3.09 12.78 18.31
CA ALA A 263 1.74 12.95 18.82
C ALA A 263 0.87 11.70 18.59
N THR A 264 0.97 11.08 17.40
CA THR A 264 0.25 9.83 17.09
C THR A 264 0.64 8.69 18.04
N ARG A 265 1.88 8.67 18.53
CA ARG A 265 2.34 7.66 19.50
C ARG A 265 1.91 7.94 20.95
N LYS A 266 1.80 9.20 21.34
CA LYS A 266 1.66 9.63 22.75
C LYS A 266 0.29 10.26 23.08
N ASP A 267 -0.50 10.63 22.09
CA ASP A 267 -1.83 11.25 22.28
C ASP A 267 -2.92 10.43 21.60
N ILE A 268 -3.82 9.88 22.42
CA ILE A 268 -4.91 9.00 21.95
C ILE A 268 -5.87 9.71 20.99
N HIS A 269 -6.08 11.01 21.09
CA HIS A 269 -6.95 11.75 20.21
C HIS A 269 -6.34 11.88 18.81
N VAL A 270 -5.04 12.16 18.73
CA VAL A 270 -4.30 12.21 17.46
C VAL A 270 -4.20 10.81 16.85
N LEU A 271 -3.92 9.77 17.66
CA LEU A 271 -3.91 8.39 17.21
C LEU A 271 -5.25 7.97 16.59
N ARG A 272 -6.37 8.26 17.27
CA ARG A 272 -7.71 7.94 16.74
C ARG A 272 -7.98 8.64 15.40
N GLY A 273 -7.62 9.90 15.25
CA GLY A 273 -7.74 10.62 13.98
C GLY A 273 -6.90 9.98 12.87
N ALA A 274 -5.64 9.65 13.16
CA ALA A 274 -4.77 8.96 12.22
C ALA A 274 -5.33 7.58 11.82
N MET A 275 -5.82 6.80 12.79
CA MET A 275 -6.40 5.47 12.54
C MET A 275 -7.67 5.52 11.69
N ARG A 276 -8.52 6.54 11.85
CA ARG A 276 -9.70 6.73 10.99
C ARG A 276 -9.30 6.93 9.54
N THR A 277 -8.26 7.73 9.28
CA THR A 277 -7.71 7.91 7.93
C THR A 277 -7.08 6.63 7.38
N VAL A 278 -6.27 5.91 8.20
CA VAL A 278 -5.63 4.65 7.78
C VAL A 278 -6.68 3.60 7.40
N ASN A 279 -7.77 3.51 8.17
CA ASN A 279 -8.87 2.57 7.93
C ASN A 279 -9.93 3.11 6.93
N LEU A 280 -9.65 4.19 6.22
CA LEU A 280 -10.55 4.81 5.23
C LEU A 280 -11.94 5.19 5.77
N MET A 281 -12.06 5.43 7.09
CA MET A 281 -13.27 5.95 7.72
C MET A 281 -13.43 7.47 7.48
N GLU A 282 -12.35 8.14 7.09
CA GLU A 282 -12.28 9.55 6.70
C GLU A 282 -11.34 9.70 5.49
N LYS A 283 -11.61 10.70 4.65
CA LYS A 283 -10.73 11.01 3.52
C LYS A 283 -9.34 11.47 4.00
N PRO A 284 -8.27 11.21 3.23
CA PRO A 284 -6.93 11.64 3.59
C PRO A 284 -6.86 13.15 3.91
N GLY A 285 -6.29 13.48 5.07
CA GLY A 285 -6.14 14.86 5.53
C GLY A 285 -7.34 15.43 6.28
N GLU A 286 -8.48 14.76 6.35
CA GLU A 286 -9.65 15.31 7.06
C GLU A 286 -9.43 15.47 8.55
N PHE A 287 -8.77 14.49 9.21
CA PHE A 287 -8.45 14.62 10.64
C PHE A 287 -7.56 15.84 10.95
N MET A 288 -6.82 16.35 9.97
CA MET A 288 -6.03 17.57 10.08
C MET A 288 -6.89 18.86 10.09
N LYS A 289 -8.17 18.78 9.75
CA LYS A 289 -9.10 19.90 9.86
C LYS A 289 -9.58 20.09 11.30
N ASP A 290 -9.46 19.08 12.16
CA ASP A 290 -9.77 19.20 13.58
C ASP A 290 -8.66 20.03 14.26
N TRP A 291 -8.99 21.25 14.70
CA TRP A 291 -8.08 22.15 15.40
C TRP A 291 -7.47 21.53 16.66
N ARG A 292 -8.19 20.57 17.29
CA ARG A 292 -7.70 19.84 18.49
C ARG A 292 -6.54 18.93 18.12
N VAL A 293 -6.58 18.29 16.97
CA VAL A 293 -5.46 17.50 16.45
C VAL A 293 -4.25 18.40 16.23
N ILE A 294 -4.45 19.55 15.57
CA ILE A 294 -3.38 20.52 15.33
C ILE A 294 -2.77 21.01 16.65
N ALA A 295 -3.61 21.49 17.58
CA ALA A 295 -3.14 22.02 18.87
C ALA A 295 -2.38 20.97 19.69
N ARG A 296 -2.84 19.71 19.67
CA ARG A 296 -2.16 18.60 20.36
C ARG A 296 -0.84 18.25 19.68
N THR A 297 -0.80 18.23 18.36
CA THR A 297 0.42 18.01 17.58
C THR A 297 1.48 19.09 17.87
N LEU A 298 1.08 20.36 17.92
CA LEU A 298 1.99 21.48 18.18
C LEU A 298 2.72 21.37 19.54
N ARG A 299 2.13 20.68 20.52
CA ARG A 299 2.78 20.44 21.84
C ARG A 299 4.01 19.56 21.73
N PHE A 300 4.15 18.82 20.64
CA PHE A 300 5.29 17.92 20.37
C PHE A 300 6.36 18.54 19.46
N ILE A 301 6.17 19.79 19.00
CA ILE A 301 7.21 20.49 18.23
C ILE A 301 8.45 20.67 19.14
N GLY A 302 9.59 20.21 18.66
CA GLY A 302 10.87 20.28 19.38
C GLY A 302 10.99 19.35 20.59
N ARG A 303 9.96 18.52 20.87
CA ARG A 303 9.99 17.52 21.95
C ARG A 303 10.29 16.12 21.45
N GLY A 304 10.42 15.93 20.15
CA GLY A 304 10.80 14.63 19.59
C GLY A 304 12.20 14.30 20.11
N ASP A 305 12.32 13.13 20.73
CA ASP A 305 13.62 12.50 20.86
C ASP A 305 14.17 12.47 19.45
N GLY A 306 15.20 13.28 19.15
CA GLY A 306 15.82 13.40 17.82
C GLY A 306 16.44 12.10 17.32
N GLY A 307 16.16 10.99 17.99
CA GLY A 307 16.44 9.63 17.62
C GLY A 307 15.29 9.06 16.79
N SER A 308 15.46 8.95 15.49
CA SER A 308 14.90 7.86 14.77
C SER A 308 15.21 6.61 15.59
N ARG A 309 14.19 5.92 16.18
CA ARG A 309 14.44 4.61 16.79
C ARG A 309 15.12 3.77 15.73
N VAL A 310 16.31 3.28 16.05
CA VAL A 310 17.01 2.32 15.21
C VAL A 310 16.19 1.04 15.30
N LEU A 311 15.34 0.78 14.29
CA LEU A 311 14.48 -0.39 14.24
C LEU A 311 15.25 -1.65 13.83
N GLY A 312 16.50 -1.51 13.45
CA GLY A 312 17.35 -2.59 12.97
C GLY A 312 18.72 -2.07 12.56
N PRO A 313 19.53 -2.94 11.97
CA PRO A 313 20.89 -2.62 11.53
C PRO A 313 20.89 -1.59 10.39
N SER A 314 22.03 -0.96 10.20
CA SER A 314 22.34 -0.13 9.05
C SER A 314 22.42 -0.97 7.76
N ARG A 315 22.39 -0.30 6.61
CA ARG A 315 22.57 -0.97 5.30
C ARG A 315 23.91 -1.72 5.23
N GLY A 316 24.98 -1.10 5.70
CA GLY A 316 26.31 -1.70 5.67
C GLY A 316 26.50 -2.87 6.65
N GLU A 317 25.65 -3.01 7.67
CA GLU A 317 25.66 -4.16 8.58
C GLU A 317 24.85 -5.35 8.03
N ILE A 318 23.97 -5.11 7.08
CA ILE A 318 23.14 -6.15 6.43
C ILE A 318 23.88 -6.79 5.24
N LEU A 319 24.60 -6.00 4.47
CA LEU A 319 25.40 -6.43 3.32
C LEU A 319 26.75 -6.97 3.75
#